data_403d81e7e15dfda533db408be820afdb
#
_entry.id   403d81e7e15dfda533db408be820afdb
#
_cell.length_a   1.000
_cell.length_b   1.000
_cell.length_c   1.000
_cell.angle_alpha   90.00
_cell.angle_beta   90.00
_cell.angle_gamma   90.00
#
_symmetry.space_group_name_H-M   'P 1'
#
loop_
_entity.id
_entity.type
_entity.pdbx_description
1 polymer ?
#
loop_
_entity_poly.entity_id
_entity_poly.type
_entity_poly.pdbx_seq_one_letter_code
_entity_poly.pdbx_strand_id
1 'polypeptide(L)'
;MKLLAAAQTVGNPVANIAIFAVFVLITLFVVIRAGRKKSSAAEFFTGGRAFTGPQNGIAIAGDYLSAASFLGIAGAIAVYGYDGFLYSVGFLVAWLVALLLVAELLRNTGKFTMADVLSFRLKQRPVRLAAATSTMTVSLFYLLAQMAGAGGLVALLLDIKGRTGQSIVIAVVGVLMIVYVLIGGMRGTTWVQIIKAVLLISGAAIMTVMVLAKFGLDFSNILGSAQAAISGSANEAVANRDVLAPGAQYGGSTMSKINLLSLGLALVLGTAGLPHVLMRFYTVPTAKEARRSVVWAIALIGAFYLFTLALGYGAAAIVGPDRILAASGGQNSAAPLLAFELGGVILLGVISAVA
;
A
#
# COMPACT_ATOMS: atom_id res chain seq x y z
N MET A 1 -26.74 -29.21 7.44
CA MET A 1 -27.28 -28.24 6.48
C MET A 1 -26.76 -26.88 6.95
N LYS A 2 -25.48 -26.55 6.60
CA LYS A 2 -24.82 -25.30 6.99
C LYS A 2 -25.32 -24.21 6.04
N LEU A 3 -25.97 -23.21 6.60
CA LEU A 3 -26.32 -22.00 5.91
C LEU A 3 -25.06 -21.44 5.25
N LEU A 4 -25.03 -21.45 3.92
CA LEU A 4 -24.21 -20.56 3.13
C LEU A 4 -24.59 -19.15 3.61
N ALA A 5 -23.73 -18.54 4.42
CA ALA A 5 -23.86 -17.13 4.73
C ALA A 5 -23.86 -16.41 3.39
N ALA A 6 -25.01 -15.94 2.98
CA ALA A 6 -25.16 -15.11 1.80
C ALA A 6 -24.13 -14.00 1.97
N ALA A 7 -23.23 -13.89 1.00
CA ALA A 7 -22.26 -12.81 0.97
C ALA A 7 -23.04 -11.50 1.02
N GLN A 8 -23.12 -10.90 2.21
CA GLN A 8 -23.85 -9.64 2.40
C GLN A 8 -23.13 -8.59 1.58
N THR A 9 -23.89 -7.92 0.71
CA THR A 9 -23.39 -6.76 -0.04
C THR A 9 -22.80 -5.76 0.96
N VAL A 10 -21.55 -5.37 0.75
CA VAL A 10 -20.87 -4.44 1.66
C VAL A 10 -21.30 -3.02 1.32
N GLY A 11 -22.24 -2.50 2.08
CA GLY A 11 -22.80 -1.17 1.87
C GLY A 11 -23.76 -1.10 0.66
N ASN A 12 -23.86 0.10 0.10
CA ASN A 12 -24.67 0.37 -1.10
C ASN A 12 -23.72 0.54 -2.31
N PRO A 13 -23.74 -0.36 -3.30
CA PRO A 13 -22.82 -0.28 -4.46
C PRO A 13 -22.89 1.07 -5.19
N VAL A 14 -24.07 1.66 -5.32
CA VAL A 14 -24.25 2.97 -5.99
C VAL A 14 -23.56 4.08 -5.20
N ALA A 15 -23.72 4.10 -3.88
CA ALA A 15 -23.05 5.08 -3.03
C ALA A 15 -21.53 4.86 -3.00
N ASN A 16 -21.08 3.62 -2.94
CA ASN A 16 -19.66 3.27 -2.99
C ASN A 16 -19.01 3.76 -4.29
N ILE A 17 -19.66 3.51 -5.45
CA ILE A 17 -19.20 3.99 -6.75
C ILE A 17 -19.20 5.52 -6.80
N ALA A 18 -20.23 6.17 -6.31
CA ALA A 18 -20.34 7.63 -6.33
C ALA A 18 -19.18 8.28 -5.55
N ILE A 19 -18.88 7.80 -4.35
CA ILE A 19 -17.76 8.31 -3.54
C ILE A 19 -16.43 8.06 -4.25
N PHE A 20 -16.21 6.85 -4.78
CA PHE A 20 -15.02 6.51 -5.54
C PHE A 20 -14.86 7.39 -6.80
N ALA A 21 -15.92 7.58 -7.58
CA ALA A 21 -15.92 8.40 -8.76
C ALA A 21 -15.62 9.88 -8.46
N VAL A 22 -16.20 10.44 -7.38
CA VAL A 22 -15.91 11.81 -6.93
C VAL A 22 -14.43 11.95 -6.60
N PHE A 23 -13.83 11.00 -5.88
CA PHE A 23 -12.40 11.01 -5.57
C PHE A 23 -11.54 10.96 -6.84
N VAL A 24 -11.88 10.05 -7.77
CA VAL A 24 -11.19 9.92 -9.06
C VAL A 24 -11.29 11.23 -9.87
N LEU A 25 -12.44 11.86 -9.91
CA LEU A 25 -12.62 13.13 -10.63
C LEU A 25 -11.82 14.27 -9.99
N ILE A 26 -11.79 14.36 -8.67
CA ILE A 26 -10.98 15.36 -7.95
C ILE A 26 -9.49 15.16 -8.26
N THR A 27 -9.00 13.93 -8.16
CA THR A 27 -7.59 13.64 -8.42
C THR A 27 -7.23 13.85 -9.89
N LEU A 28 -8.10 13.49 -10.82
CA LEU A 28 -7.91 13.75 -12.25
C LEU A 28 -7.88 15.27 -12.54
N PHE A 29 -8.75 16.05 -11.92
CA PHE A 29 -8.71 17.51 -12.02
C PHE A 29 -7.38 18.08 -11.55
N VAL A 30 -6.86 17.60 -10.40
CA VAL A 30 -5.56 18.01 -9.88
C VAL A 30 -4.43 17.66 -10.87
N VAL A 31 -4.45 16.45 -11.44
CA VAL A 31 -3.47 16.00 -12.43
C VAL A 31 -3.49 16.89 -13.66
N ILE A 32 -4.66 17.15 -14.24
CA ILE A 32 -4.81 18.00 -15.43
C ILE A 32 -4.31 19.42 -15.13
N ARG A 33 -4.65 19.99 -13.99
CA ARG A 33 -4.22 21.33 -13.61
C ARG A 33 -2.70 21.41 -13.39
N ALA A 34 -2.11 20.39 -12.76
CA ALA A 34 -0.68 20.31 -12.51
C ALA A 34 0.13 20.06 -13.81
N GLY A 35 -0.43 19.31 -14.76
CA GLY A 35 0.21 18.95 -16.04
C GLY A 35 0.06 19.98 -17.16
N ARG A 36 -0.72 21.05 -16.99
CA ARG A 36 -1.03 22.03 -18.06
C ARG A 36 0.14 22.84 -18.59
N LYS A 37 1.28 22.90 -17.93
CA LYS A 37 2.48 23.55 -18.47
C LYS A 37 3.17 22.60 -19.45
N LYS A 38 3.53 23.10 -20.64
CA LYS A 38 4.34 22.36 -21.62
C LYS A 38 5.60 21.86 -20.92
N SER A 39 5.67 20.58 -20.66
CA SER A 39 6.77 19.99 -19.91
C SER A 39 7.89 19.59 -20.87
N SER A 40 9.10 20.04 -20.57
CA SER A 40 10.30 19.41 -21.13
C SER A 40 10.41 17.97 -20.61
N ALA A 41 11.22 17.12 -21.27
CA ALA A 41 11.48 15.77 -20.75
C ALA A 41 11.96 15.81 -19.28
N ALA A 42 12.76 16.81 -18.90
CA ALA A 42 13.19 17.02 -17.54
C ALA A 42 12.01 17.29 -16.58
N GLU A 43 11.07 18.15 -16.96
CA GLU A 43 9.88 18.41 -16.15
C GLU A 43 8.97 17.18 -16.05
N PHE A 44 8.81 16.43 -17.13
CA PHE A 44 8.01 15.21 -17.11
C PHE A 44 8.56 14.15 -16.14
N PHE A 45 9.87 13.92 -16.16
CA PHE A 45 10.50 12.88 -15.31
C PHE A 45 10.88 13.33 -13.91
N THR A 46 11.15 14.62 -13.68
CA THR A 46 11.63 15.12 -12.36
C THR A 46 10.69 16.13 -11.71
N GLY A 47 9.58 16.49 -12.34
CA GLY A 47 8.68 17.52 -11.84
C GLY A 47 9.33 18.91 -11.74
N GLY A 48 10.41 19.16 -12.50
CA GLY A 48 11.17 20.41 -12.47
C GLY A 48 12.02 20.60 -11.20
N ARG A 49 12.21 19.55 -10.40
CA ARG A 49 12.94 19.60 -9.11
C ARG A 49 12.36 20.64 -8.13
N ALA A 50 11.05 20.83 -8.17
CA ALA A 50 10.38 21.94 -7.48
C ALA A 50 9.84 21.56 -6.09
N PHE A 51 9.96 20.29 -5.67
CA PHE A 51 9.41 19.83 -4.41
C PHE A 51 10.41 20.00 -3.24
N THR A 52 9.88 20.41 -2.10
CA THR A 52 10.66 20.43 -0.84
C THR A 52 10.80 19.00 -0.28
N GLY A 53 11.75 18.79 0.62
CA GLY A 53 11.93 17.52 1.32
C GLY A 53 10.64 16.97 1.96
N PRO A 54 9.93 17.76 2.79
CA PRO A 54 8.67 17.32 3.39
C PRO A 54 7.60 16.97 2.35
N GLN A 55 7.39 17.80 1.32
CA GLN A 55 6.41 17.50 0.26
C GLN A 55 6.73 16.18 -0.45
N ASN A 56 8.00 15.98 -0.80
CA ASN A 56 8.44 14.75 -1.45
C ASN A 56 8.36 13.55 -0.49
N GLY A 57 8.64 13.74 0.79
CA GLY A 57 8.49 12.69 1.82
C GLY A 57 7.04 12.24 1.98
N ILE A 58 6.09 13.18 2.00
CA ILE A 58 4.66 12.87 2.01
C ILE A 58 4.26 12.15 0.71
N ALA A 59 4.76 12.60 -0.45
CA ALA A 59 4.49 11.93 -1.72
C ALA A 59 5.07 10.51 -1.77
N ILE A 60 6.27 10.29 -1.25
CA ILE A 60 6.87 8.96 -1.09
C ILE A 60 5.99 8.08 -0.20
N ALA A 61 5.52 8.59 0.93
CA ALA A 61 4.59 7.86 1.80
C ALA A 61 3.31 7.49 1.04
N GLY A 62 2.73 8.41 0.25
CA GLY A 62 1.55 8.15 -0.58
C GLY A 62 1.77 7.11 -1.66
N ASP A 63 2.92 7.12 -2.34
CA ASP A 63 3.29 6.08 -3.31
C ASP A 63 3.41 4.71 -2.65
N TYR A 64 4.00 4.70 -1.47
CA TYR A 64 4.33 3.47 -0.77
C TYR A 64 3.12 2.85 -0.06
N LEU A 65 2.29 3.68 0.59
CA LEU A 65 1.05 3.26 1.25
C LEU A 65 -0.03 2.96 0.20
N SER A 66 0.11 1.81 -0.44
CA SER A 66 -0.71 1.33 -1.55
C SER A 66 -1.58 0.15 -1.12
N ALA A 67 -2.43 -0.32 -2.02
CA ALA A 67 -3.25 -1.51 -1.79
C ALA A 67 -2.42 -2.70 -1.27
N ALA A 68 -1.23 -2.95 -1.81
CA ALA A 68 -0.38 -4.05 -1.37
C ALA A 68 0.18 -3.82 0.05
N SER A 69 0.66 -2.61 0.37
CA SER A 69 1.28 -2.34 1.67
C SER A 69 0.28 -2.00 2.78
N PHE A 70 -0.88 -1.44 2.45
CA PHE A 70 -1.93 -1.14 3.43
C PHE A 70 -2.91 -2.30 3.60
N LEU A 71 -3.65 -2.63 2.54
CA LEU A 71 -4.69 -3.66 2.61
C LEU A 71 -4.06 -5.03 2.86
N GLY A 72 -2.91 -5.31 2.21
CA GLY A 72 -2.18 -6.56 2.38
C GLY A 72 -1.67 -6.76 3.81
N ILE A 73 -1.05 -5.73 4.42
CA ILE A 73 -0.52 -5.84 5.78
C ILE A 73 -1.64 -5.89 6.82
N ALA A 74 -2.64 -5.01 6.74
CA ALA A 74 -3.78 -5.06 7.65
C ALA A 74 -4.51 -6.41 7.57
N GLY A 75 -4.66 -6.95 6.34
CA GLY A 75 -5.23 -8.27 6.12
C GLY A 75 -4.36 -9.41 6.63
N ALA A 76 -3.04 -9.34 6.44
CA ALA A 76 -2.12 -10.33 6.98
C ALA A 76 -2.14 -10.34 8.52
N ILE A 77 -2.20 -9.18 9.15
CA ILE A 77 -2.35 -9.09 10.62
C ILE A 77 -3.69 -9.67 11.06
N ALA A 78 -4.78 -9.39 10.34
CA ALA A 78 -6.09 -9.91 10.68
C ALA A 78 -6.17 -11.45 10.63
N VAL A 79 -5.35 -12.12 9.82
CA VAL A 79 -5.38 -13.56 9.60
C VAL A 79 -4.22 -14.30 10.25
N TYR A 80 -3.04 -13.68 10.32
CA TYR A 80 -1.79 -14.28 10.83
C TYR A 80 -1.22 -13.55 12.04
N GLY A 81 -1.88 -12.49 12.50
CA GLY A 81 -1.49 -11.74 13.69
C GLY A 81 -0.07 -11.17 13.60
N TYR A 82 0.76 -11.55 14.59
CA TYR A 82 2.13 -11.07 14.73
C TYR A 82 2.98 -11.31 13.45
N ASP A 83 2.88 -12.47 12.83
CA ASP A 83 3.64 -12.78 11.59
C ASP A 83 3.23 -11.84 10.44
N GLY A 84 1.97 -11.43 10.38
CA GLY A 84 1.50 -10.40 9.44
C GLY A 84 2.14 -9.02 9.69
N PHE A 85 2.40 -8.67 10.96
CA PHE A 85 3.07 -7.41 11.30
C PHE A 85 4.56 -7.41 10.92
N LEU A 86 5.22 -8.57 10.87
CA LEU A 86 6.63 -8.66 10.45
C LEU A 86 6.89 -8.13 9.05
N TYR A 87 5.90 -8.17 8.16
CA TYR A 87 6.00 -7.53 6.84
C TYR A 87 6.25 -6.02 6.96
N SER A 88 5.55 -5.34 7.86
CA SER A 88 5.73 -3.90 8.06
C SER A 88 7.10 -3.54 8.60
N VAL A 89 7.68 -4.39 9.45
CA VAL A 89 9.05 -4.22 9.97
C VAL A 89 10.05 -4.30 8.82
N GLY A 90 9.97 -5.33 7.97
CA GLY A 90 10.84 -5.48 6.80
C GLY A 90 10.78 -4.29 5.86
N PHE A 91 9.59 -3.83 5.57
CA PHE A 91 9.36 -2.65 4.75
C PHE A 91 9.91 -1.35 5.38
N LEU A 92 9.75 -1.14 6.69
CA LEU A 92 10.26 0.05 7.36
C LEU A 92 11.79 0.09 7.39
N VAL A 93 12.44 -1.06 7.63
CA VAL A 93 13.90 -1.18 7.63
C VAL A 93 14.49 -0.84 6.25
N ALA A 94 13.79 -1.16 5.16
CA ALA A 94 14.21 -0.77 3.82
C ALA A 94 14.38 0.75 3.65
N TRP A 95 13.55 1.55 4.32
CA TRP A 95 13.66 3.01 4.30
C TRP A 95 14.88 3.52 5.06
N LEU A 96 15.34 2.81 6.10
CA LEU A 96 16.62 3.11 6.75
C LEU A 96 17.79 2.84 5.81
N VAL A 97 17.76 1.73 5.07
CA VAL A 97 18.74 1.45 4.02
C VAL A 97 18.72 2.53 2.94
N ALA A 98 17.53 2.94 2.48
CA ALA A 98 17.38 3.99 1.49
C ALA A 98 17.93 5.34 2.00
N LEU A 99 17.72 5.67 3.27
CA LEU A 99 18.24 6.90 3.89
C LEU A 99 19.76 6.93 3.93
N LEU A 100 20.37 5.83 4.38
CA LEU A 100 21.79 5.78 4.65
C LEU A 100 22.64 5.57 3.39
N LEU A 101 22.14 4.75 2.45
CA LEU A 101 22.96 4.25 1.33
C LEU A 101 22.49 4.73 -0.06
N VAL A 102 21.27 5.19 -0.20
CA VAL A 102 20.67 5.39 -1.54
C VAL A 102 20.36 6.85 -1.83
N ALA A 103 19.60 7.53 -0.98
CA ALA A 103 18.94 8.80 -1.32
C ALA A 103 19.90 9.91 -1.76
N GLU A 104 20.97 10.12 -1.02
CA GLU A 104 21.94 11.18 -1.31
C GLU A 104 22.81 10.84 -2.52
N LEU A 105 23.33 9.60 -2.56
CA LEU A 105 24.19 9.14 -3.65
C LEU A 105 23.41 9.17 -4.99
N LEU A 106 22.19 8.69 -4.98
CA LEU A 106 21.33 8.67 -6.16
C LEU A 106 21.05 10.09 -6.66
N ARG A 107 20.72 11.01 -5.75
CA ARG A 107 20.43 12.40 -6.11
C ARG A 107 21.65 13.13 -6.70
N ASN A 108 22.86 12.80 -6.23
CA ASN A 108 24.09 13.45 -6.68
C ASN A 108 24.62 12.89 -8.01
N THR A 109 24.34 11.62 -8.33
CA THR A 109 24.95 10.94 -9.48
C THR A 109 23.98 10.76 -10.66
N GLY A 110 22.66 10.67 -10.43
CA GLY A 110 21.66 10.40 -11.46
C GLY A 110 21.01 11.65 -12.05
N LYS A 111 20.45 11.50 -13.27
CA LYS A 111 19.65 12.55 -13.91
C LYS A 111 18.16 12.25 -13.84
N PHE A 112 17.75 11.07 -14.32
CA PHE A 112 16.34 10.68 -14.47
C PHE A 112 16.02 9.27 -13.97
N THR A 113 16.96 8.34 -14.11
CA THR A 113 16.75 6.93 -13.83
C THR A 113 17.94 6.31 -13.09
N MET A 114 17.71 5.14 -12.48
CA MET A 114 18.78 4.36 -11.85
C MET A 114 19.85 3.93 -12.88
N ALA A 115 19.47 3.73 -14.15
CA ALA A 115 20.40 3.40 -15.22
C ALA A 115 21.48 4.48 -15.41
N ASP A 116 21.13 5.75 -15.17
CA ASP A 116 22.10 6.86 -15.27
C ASP A 116 23.16 6.76 -14.18
N VAL A 117 22.78 6.34 -12.96
CA VAL A 117 23.70 6.15 -11.84
C VAL A 117 24.64 4.99 -12.11
N LEU A 118 24.09 3.84 -12.49
CA LEU A 118 24.88 2.64 -12.77
C LEU A 118 25.85 2.82 -13.94
N SER A 119 25.43 3.56 -14.98
CA SER A 119 26.28 3.85 -16.13
C SER A 119 27.32 4.96 -15.92
N PHE A 120 27.32 5.60 -14.74
CA PHE A 120 28.30 6.65 -14.41
C PHE A 120 29.74 6.14 -14.38
N ARG A 121 29.96 4.91 -13.89
CA ARG A 121 31.27 4.28 -13.79
C ARG A 121 31.45 3.03 -14.64
N LEU A 122 30.39 2.50 -15.20
CA LEU A 122 30.38 1.24 -15.93
C LEU A 122 30.15 1.46 -17.44
N LYS A 123 30.42 0.43 -18.26
CA LYS A 123 30.18 0.49 -19.71
C LYS A 123 28.69 0.76 -19.99
N GLN A 124 28.38 1.88 -20.65
CA GLN A 124 27.01 2.39 -20.77
C GLN A 124 26.03 1.42 -21.42
N ARG A 125 26.36 0.85 -22.60
CA ARG A 125 25.42 0.01 -23.36
C ARG A 125 24.95 -1.22 -22.58
N PRO A 126 25.84 -2.13 -22.09
CA PRO A 126 25.40 -3.32 -21.39
C PRO A 126 24.69 -2.99 -20.06
N VAL A 127 25.17 -1.97 -19.33
CA VAL A 127 24.59 -1.59 -18.05
C VAL A 127 23.20 -0.97 -18.21
N ARG A 128 23.01 -0.11 -19.21
CA ARG A 128 21.68 0.45 -19.49
C ARG A 128 20.68 -0.61 -19.92
N LEU A 129 21.10 -1.61 -20.71
CA LEU A 129 20.24 -2.72 -21.10
C LEU A 129 19.85 -3.56 -19.87
N ALA A 130 20.81 -3.94 -19.03
CA ALA A 130 20.56 -4.70 -17.83
C ALA A 130 19.66 -3.94 -16.86
N ALA A 131 19.92 -2.64 -16.63
CA ALA A 131 19.10 -1.80 -15.77
C ALA A 131 17.67 -1.63 -16.31
N ALA A 132 17.49 -1.45 -17.61
CA ALA A 132 16.19 -1.36 -18.24
C ALA A 132 15.40 -2.67 -18.09
N THR A 133 16.03 -3.81 -18.38
CA THR A 133 15.40 -5.14 -18.23
C THR A 133 14.99 -5.37 -16.79
N SER A 134 15.88 -5.13 -15.81
CA SER A 134 15.59 -5.27 -14.39
C SER A 134 14.43 -4.36 -13.95
N THR A 135 14.46 -3.08 -14.36
CA THR A 135 13.41 -2.12 -14.03
C THR A 135 12.06 -2.54 -14.62
N MET A 136 12.02 -2.99 -15.86
CA MET A 136 10.79 -3.48 -16.50
C MET A 136 10.24 -4.71 -15.79
N THR A 137 11.10 -5.68 -15.47
CA THR A 137 10.71 -6.91 -14.78
C THR A 137 10.14 -6.60 -13.39
N VAL A 138 10.85 -5.81 -12.58
CA VAL A 138 10.39 -5.41 -11.24
C VAL A 138 9.08 -4.64 -11.31
N SER A 139 8.97 -3.68 -12.24
CA SER A 139 7.76 -2.88 -12.42
C SER A 139 6.57 -3.72 -12.87
N LEU A 140 6.78 -4.74 -13.71
CA LEU A 140 5.73 -5.67 -14.14
C LEU A 140 5.17 -6.46 -12.95
N PHE A 141 6.04 -7.10 -12.15
CA PHE A 141 5.58 -7.85 -10.98
C PHE A 141 4.91 -6.95 -9.94
N TYR A 142 5.46 -5.75 -9.71
CA TYR A 142 4.85 -4.77 -8.83
C TYR A 142 3.46 -4.35 -9.32
N LEU A 143 3.31 -4.08 -10.62
CA LEU A 143 2.03 -3.72 -11.22
C LEU A 143 1.00 -4.85 -11.08
N LEU A 144 1.39 -6.11 -11.31
CA LEU A 144 0.51 -7.27 -11.12
C LEU A 144 -0.03 -7.34 -9.67
N ALA A 145 0.83 -7.13 -8.68
CA ALA A 145 0.43 -7.11 -7.27
C ALA A 145 -0.54 -5.95 -6.97
N GLN A 146 -0.27 -4.76 -7.49
CA GLN A 146 -1.14 -3.58 -7.32
C GLN A 146 -2.49 -3.76 -8.01
N MET A 147 -2.51 -4.32 -9.22
CA MET A 147 -3.74 -4.58 -9.96
C MET A 147 -4.61 -5.65 -9.27
N ALA A 148 -4.00 -6.68 -8.71
CA ALA A 148 -4.72 -7.68 -7.92
C ALA A 148 -5.39 -7.04 -6.68
N GLY A 149 -4.67 -6.16 -5.96
CA GLY A 149 -5.21 -5.43 -4.82
C GLY A 149 -6.35 -4.49 -5.20
N ALA A 150 -6.13 -3.64 -6.21
CA ALA A 150 -7.12 -2.70 -6.70
C ALA A 150 -8.36 -3.42 -7.27
N GLY A 151 -8.16 -4.49 -8.04
CA GLY A 151 -9.26 -5.29 -8.60
C GLY A 151 -10.11 -5.93 -7.52
N GLY A 152 -9.49 -6.49 -6.47
CA GLY A 152 -10.21 -7.06 -5.33
C GLY A 152 -10.99 -6.02 -4.55
N LEU A 153 -10.42 -4.82 -4.36
CA LEU A 153 -11.07 -3.71 -3.68
C LEU A 153 -12.30 -3.19 -4.45
N VAL A 154 -12.14 -2.93 -5.75
CA VAL A 154 -13.25 -2.44 -6.57
C VAL A 154 -14.32 -3.52 -6.73
N ALA A 155 -13.94 -4.80 -6.85
CA ALA A 155 -14.90 -5.90 -6.87
C ALA A 155 -15.70 -5.99 -5.56
N LEU A 156 -15.08 -5.71 -4.40
CA LEU A 156 -15.75 -5.62 -3.11
C LEU A 156 -16.77 -4.47 -3.09
N LEU A 157 -16.38 -3.28 -3.57
CA LEU A 157 -17.24 -2.08 -3.59
C LEU A 157 -18.45 -2.24 -4.51
N LEU A 158 -18.29 -2.95 -5.62
CA LEU A 158 -19.31 -3.17 -6.65
C LEU A 158 -20.11 -4.45 -6.45
N ASP A 159 -19.79 -5.25 -5.44
CA ASP A 159 -20.33 -6.61 -5.22
C ASP A 159 -20.17 -7.50 -6.47
N ILE A 160 -19.06 -7.36 -7.17
CA ILE A 160 -18.78 -8.16 -8.37
C ILE A 160 -18.28 -9.53 -7.96
N LYS A 161 -19.07 -10.55 -8.29
CA LYS A 161 -18.75 -11.96 -8.06
C LYS A 161 -18.32 -12.58 -9.39
N GLY A 162 -17.10 -13.17 -9.40
CA GLY A 162 -16.61 -13.92 -10.56
C GLY A 162 -15.37 -13.30 -11.23
N ARG A 163 -14.57 -14.17 -11.82
CA ARG A 163 -13.27 -13.81 -12.42
C ARG A 163 -13.39 -12.83 -13.60
N THR A 164 -14.39 -13.03 -14.46
CA THR A 164 -14.59 -12.17 -15.63
C THR A 164 -14.89 -10.72 -15.22
N GLY A 165 -15.77 -10.53 -14.25
CA GLY A 165 -16.09 -9.20 -13.73
C GLY A 165 -14.87 -8.52 -13.11
N GLN A 166 -14.09 -9.23 -12.30
CA GLN A 166 -12.84 -8.73 -11.72
C GLN A 166 -11.82 -8.35 -12.79
N SER A 167 -11.67 -9.16 -13.84
CA SER A 167 -10.74 -8.88 -14.95
C SER A 167 -11.12 -7.60 -15.70
N ILE A 168 -12.41 -7.36 -15.93
CA ILE A 168 -12.90 -6.13 -16.55
C ILE A 168 -12.58 -4.91 -15.68
N VAL A 169 -12.82 -5.01 -14.38
CA VAL A 169 -12.49 -3.94 -13.43
C VAL A 169 -11.00 -3.63 -13.46
N ILE A 170 -10.15 -4.65 -13.39
CA ILE A 170 -8.68 -4.49 -13.47
C ILE A 170 -8.29 -3.77 -14.76
N ALA A 171 -8.86 -4.15 -15.90
CA ALA A 171 -8.57 -3.51 -17.19
C ALA A 171 -8.98 -2.02 -17.20
N VAL A 172 -10.17 -1.70 -16.70
CA VAL A 172 -10.66 -0.30 -16.62
C VAL A 172 -9.78 0.54 -15.71
N VAL A 173 -9.46 0.04 -14.52
CA VAL A 173 -8.56 0.72 -13.57
C VAL A 173 -7.16 0.91 -14.19
N GLY A 174 -6.64 -0.11 -14.89
CA GLY A 174 -5.35 -0.02 -15.57
C GLY A 174 -5.31 1.06 -16.64
N VAL A 175 -6.35 1.15 -17.48
CA VAL A 175 -6.48 2.22 -18.49
C VAL A 175 -6.52 3.60 -17.81
N LEU A 176 -7.29 3.74 -16.74
CA LEU A 176 -7.38 4.98 -15.99
C LEU A 176 -6.01 5.40 -15.44
N MET A 177 -5.23 4.46 -14.88
CA MET A 177 -3.87 4.72 -14.40
C MET A 177 -2.95 5.22 -15.51
N ILE A 178 -3.00 4.61 -16.71
CA ILE A 178 -2.21 5.06 -17.87
C ILE A 178 -2.56 6.52 -18.20
N VAL A 179 -3.84 6.85 -18.26
CA VAL A 179 -4.31 8.22 -18.52
C VAL A 179 -3.77 9.21 -17.48
N TYR A 180 -3.81 8.86 -16.20
CA TYR A 180 -3.25 9.70 -15.12
C TYR A 180 -1.77 10.01 -15.34
N VAL A 181 -0.97 8.99 -15.65
CA VAL A 181 0.48 9.13 -15.79
C VAL A 181 0.84 9.93 -17.04
N LEU A 182 0.17 9.67 -18.16
CA LEU A 182 0.43 10.37 -19.44
C LEU A 182 0.11 11.87 -19.35
N ILE A 183 -0.97 12.23 -18.66
CA ILE A 183 -1.38 13.64 -18.53
C ILE A 183 -0.55 14.37 -17.47
N GLY A 184 -0.33 13.73 -16.32
CA GLY A 184 0.21 14.39 -15.14
C GLY A 184 1.72 14.46 -15.05
N GLY A 185 2.43 13.51 -15.66
CA GLY A 185 3.86 13.34 -15.45
C GLY A 185 4.24 13.26 -13.97
N MET A 186 5.49 13.47 -13.62
CA MET A 186 5.95 13.39 -12.23
C MET A 186 5.33 14.47 -11.33
N ARG A 187 5.05 15.66 -11.86
CA ARG A 187 4.47 16.75 -11.07
C ARG A 187 3.03 16.47 -10.67
N GLY A 188 2.21 15.99 -11.62
CA GLY A 188 0.81 15.64 -11.34
C GLY A 188 0.69 14.45 -10.39
N THR A 189 1.44 13.39 -10.64
CA THR A 189 1.46 12.22 -9.76
C THR A 189 1.94 12.55 -8.35
N THR A 190 2.93 13.44 -8.18
CA THR A 190 3.40 13.86 -6.85
C THR A 190 2.28 14.53 -6.03
N TRP A 191 1.51 15.43 -6.63
CA TRP A 191 0.39 16.06 -5.92
C TRP A 191 -0.72 15.10 -5.55
N VAL A 192 -1.05 14.15 -6.44
CA VAL A 192 -2.03 13.09 -6.13
C VAL A 192 -1.56 12.24 -4.97
N GLN A 193 -0.29 11.86 -4.94
CA GLN A 193 0.25 11.07 -3.84
C GLN A 193 0.30 11.83 -2.51
N ILE A 194 0.54 13.14 -2.52
CA ILE A 194 0.43 13.98 -1.33
C ILE A 194 -1.01 13.96 -0.78
N ILE A 195 -2.00 14.18 -1.65
CA ILE A 195 -3.42 14.16 -1.26
C ILE A 195 -3.79 12.78 -0.70
N LYS A 196 -3.42 11.73 -1.43
CA LYS A 196 -3.63 10.34 -1.02
C LYS A 196 -3.02 10.05 0.36
N ALA A 197 -1.76 10.42 0.58
CA ALA A 197 -1.07 10.18 1.84
C ALA A 197 -1.78 10.86 3.02
N VAL A 198 -2.15 12.13 2.86
CA VAL A 198 -2.84 12.88 3.91
C VAL A 198 -4.19 12.23 4.25
N LEU A 199 -4.99 11.91 3.24
CA LEU A 199 -6.31 11.30 3.45
C LEU A 199 -6.20 9.90 4.04
N LEU A 200 -5.27 9.08 3.54
CA LEU A 200 -5.11 7.70 4.00
C LEU A 200 -4.59 7.64 5.44
N ILE A 201 -3.56 8.42 5.77
CA ILE A 201 -2.99 8.45 7.12
C ILE A 201 -4.01 9.01 8.11
N SER A 202 -4.72 10.08 7.76
CA SER A 202 -5.78 10.63 8.62
C SER A 202 -6.94 9.66 8.78
N GLY A 203 -7.37 9.00 7.70
CA GLY A 203 -8.42 7.98 7.75
C GLY A 203 -8.03 6.79 8.62
N ALA A 204 -6.80 6.28 8.47
CA ALA A 204 -6.29 5.19 9.31
C ALA A 204 -6.18 5.59 10.79
N ALA A 205 -5.74 6.82 11.07
CA ALA A 205 -5.69 7.35 12.44
C ALA A 205 -7.10 7.43 13.07
N ILE A 206 -8.08 7.97 12.33
CA ILE A 206 -9.48 8.04 12.77
C ILE A 206 -10.01 6.64 13.05
N MET A 207 -9.84 5.70 12.11
CA MET A 207 -10.26 4.32 12.30
C MET A 207 -9.59 3.67 13.51
N THR A 208 -8.29 3.93 13.73
CA THR A 208 -7.55 3.42 14.89
C THR A 208 -8.16 3.93 16.21
N VAL A 209 -8.47 5.24 16.27
CA VAL A 209 -9.14 5.83 17.44
C VAL A 209 -10.53 5.21 17.63
N MET A 210 -11.31 4.99 16.57
CA MET A 210 -12.62 4.35 16.65
C MET A 210 -12.53 2.89 17.15
N VAL A 211 -11.53 2.13 16.66
CA VAL A 211 -11.27 0.76 17.16
C VAL A 211 -10.92 0.79 18.64
N LEU A 212 -9.95 1.62 19.04
CA LEU A 212 -9.56 1.76 20.45
C LEU A 212 -10.74 2.16 21.33
N ALA A 213 -11.55 3.13 20.91
CA ALA A 213 -12.73 3.57 21.65
C ALA A 213 -13.75 2.45 21.84
N LYS A 214 -13.94 1.59 20.84
CA LYS A 214 -14.86 0.43 20.91
C LYS A 214 -14.42 -0.63 21.92
N PHE A 215 -13.11 -0.70 22.23
CA PHE A 215 -12.53 -1.60 23.20
C PHE A 215 -12.09 -0.90 24.52
N GLY A 216 -12.65 0.28 24.81
CA GLY A 216 -12.39 1.01 26.05
C GLY A 216 -10.99 1.61 26.15
N LEU A 217 -10.35 1.90 25.02
CA LEU A 217 -8.97 2.39 24.87
C LEU A 217 -7.91 1.41 25.39
N ASP A 218 -8.27 0.15 25.56
CA ASP A 218 -7.36 -0.92 25.99
C ASP A 218 -6.98 -1.80 24.80
N PHE A 219 -5.71 -1.73 24.42
CA PHE A 219 -5.18 -2.51 23.31
C PHE A 219 -5.16 -4.02 23.63
N SER A 220 -5.01 -4.40 24.90
CA SER A 220 -5.07 -5.81 25.33
C SER A 220 -6.43 -6.44 25.04
N ASN A 221 -7.52 -5.67 25.22
CA ASN A 221 -8.87 -6.12 24.88
C ASN A 221 -9.04 -6.37 23.38
N ILE A 222 -8.39 -5.56 22.52
CA ILE A 222 -8.39 -5.79 21.07
C ILE A 222 -7.68 -7.11 20.75
N LEU A 223 -6.51 -7.33 21.34
CA LEU A 223 -5.70 -8.54 21.12
C LEU A 223 -6.44 -9.80 21.57
N GLY A 224 -7.01 -9.77 22.79
CA GLY A 224 -7.79 -10.89 23.33
C GLY A 224 -9.03 -11.20 22.50
N SER A 225 -9.76 -10.18 22.06
CA SER A 225 -10.93 -10.33 21.19
C SER A 225 -10.56 -10.85 19.79
N ALA A 226 -9.43 -10.42 19.24
CA ALA A 226 -8.93 -10.92 17.96
C ALA A 226 -8.55 -12.41 18.07
N GLN A 227 -7.84 -12.81 19.12
CA GLN A 227 -7.51 -14.23 19.37
C GLN A 227 -8.78 -15.07 19.54
N ALA A 228 -9.76 -14.59 20.30
CA ALA A 228 -11.03 -15.27 20.49
C ALA A 228 -11.79 -15.46 19.16
N ALA A 229 -11.82 -14.42 18.31
CA ALA A 229 -12.45 -14.49 17.00
C ALA A 229 -11.74 -15.48 16.06
N ILE A 230 -10.41 -15.52 16.09
CA ILE A 230 -9.59 -16.47 15.32
C ILE A 230 -9.86 -17.90 15.80
N SER A 231 -9.84 -18.15 17.12
CA SER A 231 -10.10 -19.48 17.69
C SER A 231 -11.52 -19.96 17.46
N GLY A 232 -12.47 -19.05 17.29
CA GLY A 232 -13.87 -19.34 16.92
C GLY A 232 -14.15 -19.49 15.42
N SER A 233 -13.12 -19.39 14.56
CA SER A 233 -13.28 -19.51 13.11
C SER A 233 -13.82 -20.87 12.70
N ALA A 234 -14.72 -20.89 11.72
CA ALA A 234 -15.19 -22.12 11.09
C ALA A 234 -14.11 -22.82 10.21
N ASN A 235 -13.05 -22.08 9.86
CA ASN A 235 -11.90 -22.62 9.15
C ASN A 235 -10.85 -23.14 10.13
N GLU A 236 -10.73 -24.46 10.27
CA GLU A 236 -9.78 -25.12 11.17
C GLU A 236 -8.33 -24.67 10.98
N ALA A 237 -7.92 -24.39 9.74
CA ALA A 237 -6.57 -23.90 9.45
C ALA A 237 -6.32 -22.48 9.99
N VAL A 238 -7.38 -21.73 10.31
CA VAL A 238 -7.33 -20.42 10.96
C VAL A 238 -7.52 -20.54 12.46
N ALA A 239 -8.49 -21.33 12.90
CA ALA A 239 -8.88 -21.49 14.31
C ALA A 239 -7.74 -21.96 15.22
N ASN A 240 -6.83 -22.77 14.70
CA ASN A 240 -5.68 -23.30 15.43
C ASN A 240 -4.47 -22.35 15.52
N ARG A 241 -4.59 -21.09 15.07
CA ARG A 241 -3.49 -20.12 15.10
C ARG A 241 -3.45 -19.37 16.41
N ASP A 242 -2.27 -19.28 16.99
CA ASP A 242 -1.98 -18.26 18.01
C ASP A 242 -1.49 -17.00 17.28
N VAL A 243 -2.38 -16.01 17.15
CA VAL A 243 -2.09 -14.77 16.42
C VAL A 243 -1.35 -13.73 17.26
N LEU A 244 -1.17 -13.99 18.56
CA LEU A 244 -0.42 -13.13 19.46
C LEU A 244 1.06 -13.55 19.56
N ALA A 245 1.36 -14.81 19.27
CA ALA A 245 2.72 -15.33 19.25
C ALA A 245 3.33 -15.33 17.83
N PRO A 246 4.66 -15.20 17.70
CA PRO A 246 5.34 -15.39 16.42
C PRO A 246 5.27 -16.86 15.99
N GLY A 247 5.19 -17.09 14.67
CA GLY A 247 5.25 -18.43 14.10
C GLY A 247 3.94 -18.99 13.58
N ALA A 248 2.83 -18.22 13.65
CA ALA A 248 1.54 -18.63 13.09
C ALA A 248 1.61 -18.98 11.59
N GLN A 249 2.47 -18.29 10.84
CA GLN A 249 2.69 -18.52 9.41
C GLN A 249 4.03 -19.22 9.13
N TYR A 250 5.08 -18.86 9.87
CA TYR A 250 6.46 -19.25 9.57
C TYR A 250 7.11 -20.16 10.61
N GLY A 251 6.40 -20.55 11.67
CA GLY A 251 6.95 -21.34 12.78
C GLY A 251 6.96 -22.86 12.54
N GLY A 252 6.18 -23.38 11.60
CA GLY A 252 5.86 -24.81 11.50
C GLY A 252 7.02 -25.72 11.07
N SER A 253 8.05 -25.23 10.38
CA SER A 253 9.19 -26.03 9.94
C SER A 253 10.47 -25.18 9.80
N THR A 254 11.64 -25.84 9.73
CA THR A 254 12.92 -25.17 9.44
C THR A 254 12.86 -24.44 8.09
N MET A 255 12.23 -25.04 7.10
CA MET A 255 12.07 -24.42 5.77
C MET A 255 11.22 -23.14 5.84
N SER A 256 10.11 -23.13 6.60
CA SER A 256 9.31 -21.91 6.78
C SER A 256 10.08 -20.81 7.50
N LYS A 257 10.94 -21.14 8.46
CA LYS A 257 11.81 -20.17 9.14
C LYS A 257 12.86 -19.58 8.19
N ILE A 258 13.45 -20.41 7.30
CA ILE A 258 14.35 -19.95 6.24
C ILE A 258 13.59 -19.04 5.25
N ASN A 259 12.36 -19.39 4.90
CA ASN A 259 11.51 -18.57 4.05
C ASN A 259 11.23 -17.20 4.67
N LEU A 260 11.05 -17.10 5.99
CA LEU A 260 10.91 -15.83 6.69
C LEU A 260 12.18 -14.97 6.57
N LEU A 261 13.36 -15.56 6.74
CA LEU A 261 14.63 -14.84 6.57
C LEU A 261 14.81 -14.36 5.12
N SER A 262 14.51 -15.22 4.15
CA SER A 262 14.54 -14.87 2.72
C SER A 262 13.54 -13.73 2.40
N LEU A 263 12.34 -13.80 2.95
CA LEU A 263 11.33 -12.76 2.82
C LEU A 263 11.83 -11.44 3.42
N GLY A 264 12.40 -11.47 4.63
CA GLY A 264 12.96 -10.28 5.28
C GLY A 264 14.01 -9.59 4.42
N LEU A 265 14.94 -10.36 3.86
CA LEU A 265 15.95 -9.84 2.92
C LEU A 265 15.32 -9.27 1.65
N ALA A 266 14.33 -9.96 1.08
CA ALA A 266 13.62 -9.50 -0.10
C ALA A 266 12.85 -8.19 0.16
N LEU A 267 12.20 -8.07 1.32
CA LEU A 267 11.49 -6.86 1.72
C LEU A 267 12.45 -5.68 1.91
N VAL A 268 13.56 -5.88 2.61
CA VAL A 268 14.52 -4.82 2.91
C VAL A 268 15.23 -4.34 1.64
N LEU A 269 15.87 -5.26 0.90
CA LEU A 269 16.66 -4.90 -0.27
C LEU A 269 15.78 -4.56 -1.48
N GLY A 270 14.68 -5.29 -1.67
CA GLY A 270 13.74 -5.06 -2.78
C GLY A 270 13.05 -3.71 -2.69
N THR A 271 12.53 -3.37 -1.52
CA THR A 271 11.83 -2.08 -1.32
C THR A 271 12.78 -0.89 -1.45
N ALA A 272 14.01 -0.99 -0.91
CA ALA A 272 15.02 0.05 -1.07
C ALA A 272 15.45 0.26 -2.53
N GLY A 273 15.27 -0.75 -3.40
CA GLY A 273 15.60 -0.71 -4.83
C GLY A 273 14.43 -0.47 -5.79
N LEU A 274 13.21 -0.21 -5.30
CA LEU A 274 12.05 0.00 -6.16
C LEU A 274 12.21 1.18 -7.12
N PRO A 275 12.16 0.98 -8.45
CA PRO A 275 12.50 2.02 -9.42
C PRO A 275 11.63 3.28 -9.30
N HIS A 276 10.33 3.13 -9.09
CA HIS A 276 9.39 4.25 -8.97
C HIS A 276 9.63 5.09 -7.70
N VAL A 277 10.08 4.45 -6.62
CA VAL A 277 10.48 5.14 -5.38
C VAL A 277 11.78 5.90 -5.58
N LEU A 278 12.77 5.26 -6.21
CA LEU A 278 14.08 5.85 -6.46
C LEU A 278 13.98 7.11 -7.34
N MET A 279 13.06 7.13 -8.30
CA MET A 279 12.82 8.30 -9.15
C MET A 279 12.34 9.52 -8.35
N ARG A 280 11.73 9.36 -7.18
CA ARG A 280 11.31 10.46 -6.30
C ARG A 280 12.48 11.29 -5.78
N PHE A 281 13.66 10.72 -5.65
CA PHE A 281 14.85 11.48 -5.22
C PHE A 281 15.33 12.50 -6.24
N TYR A 282 14.92 12.37 -7.51
CA TYR A 282 15.23 13.38 -8.54
C TYR A 282 14.26 14.56 -8.57
N THR A 283 13.16 14.52 -7.82
CA THR A 283 12.15 15.59 -7.80
C THR A 283 12.51 16.76 -6.88
N VAL A 284 13.51 16.58 -6.03
CA VAL A 284 14.00 17.61 -5.08
C VAL A 284 15.27 18.28 -5.59
N PRO A 285 15.54 19.56 -5.19
CA PRO A 285 16.66 20.33 -5.74
C PRO A 285 18.04 19.86 -5.26
N THR A 286 18.16 19.34 -4.04
CA THR A 286 19.45 19.04 -3.42
C THR A 286 19.46 17.66 -2.74
N ALA A 287 20.66 17.12 -2.49
CA ALA A 287 20.84 15.88 -1.72
C ALA A 287 20.32 16.03 -0.27
N LYS A 288 20.48 17.20 0.35
CA LYS A 288 19.93 17.49 1.68
C LYS A 288 18.42 17.35 1.70
N GLU A 289 17.72 17.85 0.68
CA GLU A 289 16.27 17.69 0.55
C GLU A 289 15.88 16.23 0.25
N ALA A 290 16.70 15.47 -0.48
CA ALA A 290 16.48 14.04 -0.68
C ALA A 290 16.54 13.27 0.65
N ARG A 291 17.56 13.48 1.47
CA ARG A 291 17.63 12.91 2.83
C ARG A 291 16.43 13.30 3.69
N ARG A 292 16.08 14.59 3.69
CA ARG A 292 14.93 15.10 4.42
C ARG A 292 13.61 14.44 3.97
N SER A 293 13.46 14.16 2.67
CA SER A 293 12.31 13.42 2.16
C SER A 293 12.20 12.02 2.78
N VAL A 294 13.33 11.31 2.90
CA VAL A 294 13.31 9.95 3.48
C VAL A 294 12.99 9.99 4.96
N VAL A 295 13.50 10.96 5.71
CA VAL A 295 13.17 11.12 7.14
C VAL A 295 11.65 11.32 7.33
N TRP A 296 11.03 12.19 6.52
CA TRP A 296 9.58 12.37 6.54
C TRP A 296 8.83 11.11 6.13
N ALA A 297 9.31 10.39 5.10
CA ALA A 297 8.72 9.13 4.66
C ALA A 297 8.77 8.08 5.78
N ILE A 298 9.93 7.91 6.45
CA ILE A 298 10.09 6.98 7.57
C ILE A 298 9.11 7.30 8.70
N ALA A 299 8.99 8.57 9.09
CA ALA A 299 8.09 8.98 10.17
C ALA A 299 6.62 8.68 9.83
N LEU A 300 6.18 9.03 8.61
CA LEU A 300 4.82 8.82 8.17
C LEU A 300 4.47 7.34 7.96
N ILE A 301 5.35 6.58 7.32
CA ILE A 301 5.17 5.15 7.07
C ILE A 301 5.23 4.37 8.39
N GLY A 302 6.16 4.71 9.28
CA GLY A 302 6.27 4.10 10.60
C GLY A 302 5.02 4.31 11.45
N ALA A 303 4.55 5.56 11.54
CA ALA A 303 3.30 5.87 12.24
C ALA A 303 2.11 5.11 11.63
N PHE A 304 2.04 5.05 10.29
CA PHE A 304 0.98 4.33 9.60
C PHE A 304 1.00 2.82 9.90
N TYR A 305 2.17 2.21 10.00
CA TYR A 305 2.26 0.79 10.35
C TYR A 305 1.83 0.49 11.80
N LEU A 306 1.99 1.43 12.72
CA LEU A 306 1.38 1.30 14.05
C LEU A 306 -0.15 1.35 13.96
N PHE A 307 -0.72 2.18 13.07
CA PHE A 307 -2.16 2.15 12.82
C PHE A 307 -2.59 0.81 12.22
N THR A 308 -1.85 0.26 11.24
CA THR A 308 -2.21 -1.03 10.63
C THR A 308 -2.19 -2.19 11.63
N LEU A 309 -1.37 -2.12 12.67
CA LEU A 309 -1.39 -3.10 13.76
C LEU A 309 -2.76 -3.09 14.47
N ALA A 310 -3.21 -1.92 14.89
CA ALA A 310 -4.52 -1.77 15.53
C ALA A 310 -5.69 -2.11 14.57
N LEU A 311 -5.58 -1.70 13.30
CA LEU A 311 -6.60 -1.97 12.28
C LEU A 311 -6.68 -3.46 11.91
N GLY A 312 -5.54 -4.16 11.83
CA GLY A 312 -5.51 -5.59 11.53
C GLY A 312 -6.14 -6.43 12.64
N TYR A 313 -5.69 -6.24 13.88
CA TYR A 313 -6.30 -6.93 15.02
C TYR A 313 -7.75 -6.47 15.26
N GLY A 314 -8.05 -5.18 15.08
CA GLY A 314 -9.41 -4.66 15.12
C GLY A 314 -10.33 -5.29 14.06
N ALA A 315 -9.83 -5.53 12.85
CA ALA A 315 -10.58 -6.24 11.81
C ALA A 315 -10.82 -7.71 12.18
N ALA A 316 -9.83 -8.40 12.72
CA ALA A 316 -10.02 -9.76 13.24
C ALA A 316 -11.09 -9.81 14.32
N ALA A 317 -11.06 -8.86 15.30
CA ALA A 317 -11.97 -8.82 16.42
C ALA A 317 -13.41 -8.40 16.06
N ILE A 318 -13.57 -7.42 15.15
CA ILE A 318 -14.88 -6.81 14.85
C ILE A 318 -15.55 -7.48 13.64
N VAL A 319 -14.79 -7.75 12.58
CA VAL A 319 -15.32 -8.33 11.33
C VAL A 319 -15.29 -9.86 11.37
N GLY A 320 -14.23 -10.42 11.94
CA GLY A 320 -13.97 -11.85 12.00
C GLY A 320 -13.26 -12.41 10.75
N PRO A 321 -12.39 -13.42 10.94
CA PRO A 321 -11.57 -13.99 9.87
C PRO A 321 -12.38 -14.64 8.76
N ASP A 322 -13.46 -15.32 9.09
CA ASP A 322 -14.30 -16.03 8.11
C ASP A 322 -14.94 -15.08 7.10
N ARG A 323 -15.47 -13.95 7.58
CA ARG A 323 -16.07 -12.92 6.72
C ARG A 323 -15.02 -12.22 5.87
N ILE A 324 -13.84 -11.95 6.45
CA ILE A 324 -12.72 -11.34 5.73
C ILE A 324 -12.29 -12.25 4.57
N LEU A 325 -12.08 -13.53 4.82
CA LEU A 325 -11.60 -14.49 3.83
C LEU A 325 -12.65 -14.83 2.77
N ALA A 326 -13.94 -14.78 3.11
CA ALA A 326 -15.04 -15.02 2.17
C ALA A 326 -15.30 -13.84 1.23
N ALA A 327 -14.81 -12.63 1.54
CA ALA A 327 -15.00 -11.44 0.71
C ALA A 327 -14.20 -11.51 -0.60
N SER A 328 -14.62 -10.79 -1.64
CA SER A 328 -14.04 -10.81 -2.99
C SER A 328 -12.54 -10.51 -3.04
N GLY A 329 -12.04 -9.66 -2.14
CA GLY A 329 -10.61 -9.33 -2.00
C GLY A 329 -9.83 -10.26 -1.06
N GLY A 330 -10.48 -11.31 -0.49
CA GLY A 330 -9.87 -12.17 0.52
C GLY A 330 -9.34 -11.35 1.70
N GLN A 331 -8.14 -11.68 2.19
CA GLN A 331 -7.52 -10.95 3.31
C GLN A 331 -7.40 -9.44 3.08
N ASN A 332 -7.26 -8.96 1.83
CA ASN A 332 -7.18 -7.53 1.53
C ASN A 332 -8.49 -6.78 1.83
N SER A 333 -9.58 -7.48 2.07
CA SER A 333 -10.87 -6.90 2.46
C SER A 333 -10.95 -6.52 3.95
N ALA A 334 -9.96 -6.87 4.77
CA ALA A 334 -9.98 -6.63 6.21
C ALA A 334 -10.19 -5.15 6.57
N ALA A 335 -9.36 -4.26 6.06
CA ALA A 335 -9.47 -2.83 6.36
C ALA A 335 -10.73 -2.16 5.76
N PRO A 336 -11.15 -2.44 4.51
CA PRO A 336 -12.42 -1.97 3.97
C PRO A 336 -13.65 -2.45 4.76
N LEU A 337 -13.71 -3.73 5.12
CA LEU A 337 -14.80 -4.26 5.94
C LEU A 337 -14.83 -3.63 7.33
N LEU A 338 -13.66 -3.44 7.95
CA LEU A 338 -13.56 -2.73 9.21
C LEU A 338 -14.04 -1.28 9.08
N ALA A 339 -13.69 -0.58 8.01
CA ALA A 339 -14.17 0.76 7.74
C ALA A 339 -15.70 0.80 7.65
N PHE A 340 -16.31 -0.21 7.01
CA PHE A 340 -17.77 -0.35 6.95
C PHE A 340 -18.40 -0.55 8.33
N GLU A 341 -17.83 -1.42 9.16
CA GLU A 341 -18.33 -1.69 10.52
C GLU A 341 -18.18 -0.49 11.48
N LEU A 342 -17.21 0.38 11.23
CA LEU A 342 -16.94 1.56 12.07
C LEU A 342 -17.75 2.79 11.64
N GLY A 343 -17.86 3.04 10.34
CA GLY A 343 -18.44 4.29 9.83
C GLY A 343 -19.33 4.11 8.60
N GLY A 344 -19.82 2.90 8.36
CA GLY A 344 -20.75 2.60 7.26
C GLY A 344 -20.19 2.88 5.88
N VAL A 345 -21.10 3.18 4.96
CA VAL A 345 -20.81 3.39 3.53
C VAL A 345 -19.84 4.55 3.29
N ILE A 346 -19.92 5.62 4.09
CA ILE A 346 -19.08 6.81 3.91
C ILE A 346 -17.61 6.47 4.21
N LEU A 347 -17.34 5.86 5.36
CA LEU A 347 -15.96 5.54 5.74
C LEU A 347 -15.38 4.44 4.84
N LEU A 348 -16.17 3.43 4.49
CA LEU A 348 -15.81 2.44 3.48
C LEU A 348 -15.41 3.10 2.16
N GLY A 349 -16.26 3.99 1.63
CA GLY A 349 -16.03 4.67 0.36
C GLY A 349 -14.77 5.53 0.37
N VAL A 350 -14.55 6.33 1.41
CA VAL A 350 -13.37 7.19 1.55
C VAL A 350 -12.09 6.34 1.66
N ILE A 351 -12.05 5.36 2.56
CA ILE A 351 -10.87 4.51 2.75
C ILE A 351 -10.55 3.73 1.48
N SER A 352 -11.57 3.18 0.82
CA SER A 352 -11.38 2.42 -0.41
C SER A 352 -10.97 3.29 -1.60
N ALA A 353 -11.42 4.54 -1.65
CA ALA A 353 -11.03 5.45 -2.72
C ALA A 353 -9.56 5.93 -2.61
N VAL A 354 -9.01 5.98 -1.39
CA VAL A 354 -7.63 6.44 -1.16
C VAL A 354 -6.62 5.32 -1.00
N ALA A 355 -7.05 4.08 -0.76
CA ALA A 355 -6.17 2.90 -0.65
C ALA A 355 -5.63 2.48 -2.02
#